data_5b868d961c2a54c601851526c84292b0
#
_entry.id   5b868d961c2a54c601851526c84292b0
#
_cell.length_a   1.000
_cell.length_b   1.000
_cell.length_c   1.000
_cell.angle_alpha   90.00
_cell.angle_beta   90.00
_cell.angle_gamma   90.00
#
_symmetry.space_group_name_H-M   'P 1'
#
loop_
_entity.id
_entity.type
_entity.pdbx_description
1 polymer ?
#
loop_
_entity_poly.entity_id
_entity_poly.type
_entity_poly.pdbx_seq_one_letter_code
_entity_poly.pdbx_strand_id
1 'polypeptide(L)'
;MKYMLALSCGLLAVNAFAAEKPFADADHVIYAPIKGAAQLPMKSNITNHGGGVLTSAKVVFIFWGPNFNNAASADYSYARTLQAFRNQFGTTGEYNTITQYSGIQLSNLGSGTADWFDTSNPPTNVTDSTVHSEVNRYLSGHGAFNNSTIYEVVIPSSSYSSSGSSTSCGGPSLAYCAYHGSYSGSSGTVKYSIEPYPSCSGCKVSGWSAVQNAEHFVCHETREAVTDPVNGWWDGTTGEEADDKCAWSPTPFIGTNGYAYQYEWSNANGGCVRTR
;
A
#
# COMPACT_ATOMS: atom_id res chain seq x y z
N MET A 1 -54.90 43.05 -23.68
CA MET A 1 -53.55 42.47 -23.87
C MET A 1 -53.08 41.91 -22.55
N LYS A 2 -53.07 40.57 -22.42
CA LYS A 2 -52.58 39.89 -21.17
C LYS A 2 -51.22 39.30 -21.55
N TYR A 3 -50.16 39.72 -20.87
CA TYR A 3 -48.84 39.14 -20.99
C TYR A 3 -48.71 37.95 -20.04
N MET A 4 -48.49 36.74 -20.62
CA MET A 4 -48.08 35.54 -19.87
C MET A 4 -46.58 35.57 -19.74
N LEU A 5 -46.05 35.63 -18.53
CA LEU A 5 -44.66 35.38 -18.20
C LEU A 5 -44.47 33.87 -18.08
N ALA A 6 -43.66 33.29 -18.96
CA ALA A 6 -43.22 31.90 -18.85
C ALA A 6 -41.99 31.87 -17.94
N LEU A 7 -42.10 31.22 -16.80
CA LEU A 7 -40.98 30.94 -15.87
C LEU A 7 -40.28 29.67 -16.37
N SER A 8 -39.10 29.81 -16.96
CA SER A 8 -38.26 28.66 -17.33
C SER A 8 -37.47 28.22 -16.09
N CYS A 9 -37.87 27.07 -15.55
CA CYS A 9 -37.13 26.40 -14.49
C CYS A 9 -35.92 25.67 -15.12
N GLY A 10 -34.75 26.29 -15.06
CA GLY A 10 -33.51 25.65 -15.49
C GLY A 10 -33.10 24.57 -14.46
N LEU A 11 -33.18 23.29 -14.85
CA LEU A 11 -32.53 22.23 -14.10
C LEU A 11 -31.01 22.42 -14.18
N LEU A 12 -30.40 22.81 -13.08
CA LEU A 12 -28.96 22.71 -12.89
C LEU A 12 -28.66 21.20 -12.71
N ALA A 13 -28.11 20.58 -13.74
CA ALA A 13 -27.51 19.26 -13.60
C ALA A 13 -26.26 19.41 -12.74
N VAL A 14 -26.35 18.98 -11.48
CA VAL A 14 -25.20 18.82 -10.63
C VAL A 14 -24.45 17.57 -11.16
N ASN A 15 -23.38 17.80 -11.92
CA ASN A 15 -22.44 16.74 -12.23
C ASN A 15 -21.80 16.31 -10.90
N ALA A 16 -22.25 15.17 -10.36
CA ALA A 16 -21.51 14.48 -9.33
C ALA A 16 -20.20 14.00 -9.96
N PHE A 17 -19.12 14.71 -9.75
CA PHE A 17 -17.80 14.19 -10.02
C PHE A 17 -17.63 12.99 -9.07
N ALA A 18 -17.29 11.82 -9.62
CA ALA A 18 -16.82 10.71 -8.81
C ALA A 18 -15.59 11.21 -8.03
N ALA A 19 -15.54 10.93 -6.73
CA ALA A 19 -14.37 11.27 -5.94
C ALA A 19 -13.17 10.52 -6.54
N GLU A 20 -12.11 11.25 -6.85
CA GLU A 20 -10.82 10.66 -7.20
C GLU A 20 -10.13 10.22 -5.91
N LYS A 21 -9.35 9.14 -5.95
CA LYS A 21 -8.56 8.70 -4.81
C LYS A 21 -7.53 9.79 -4.47
N PRO A 22 -7.56 10.38 -3.26
CA PRO A 22 -6.77 11.56 -2.93
C PRO A 22 -5.26 11.29 -2.89
N PHE A 23 -4.86 10.01 -2.73
CA PHE A 23 -3.48 9.58 -2.68
C PHE A 23 -3.07 8.75 -3.91
N ALA A 24 -3.85 8.81 -5.00
CA ALA A 24 -3.52 8.19 -6.27
C ALA A 24 -2.99 9.21 -7.28
N ASP A 25 -2.07 8.80 -8.13
CA ASP A 25 -1.61 9.59 -9.26
C ASP A 25 -2.24 9.13 -10.60
N ALA A 26 -1.82 9.75 -11.72
CA ALA A 26 -2.32 9.43 -13.06
C ALA A 26 -2.01 7.99 -13.50
N ASP A 27 -1.06 7.31 -12.86
CA ASP A 27 -0.65 5.93 -13.14
C ASP A 27 -1.40 4.91 -12.26
N HIS A 28 -2.40 5.36 -11.48
CA HIS A 28 -3.18 4.56 -10.54
C HIS A 28 -2.35 3.94 -9.40
N VAL A 29 -1.31 4.64 -9.00
CA VAL A 29 -0.52 4.32 -7.81
C VAL A 29 -1.20 4.93 -6.59
N ILE A 30 -1.36 4.16 -5.53
CA ILE A 30 -2.02 4.56 -4.28
C ILE A 30 -0.96 4.66 -3.19
N TYR A 31 -0.94 5.76 -2.47
CA TYR A 31 0.16 6.12 -1.58
C TYR A 31 -0.18 5.98 -0.10
N ALA A 32 0.70 5.33 0.68
CA ALA A 32 0.76 5.55 2.12
C ALA A 32 1.21 6.99 2.41
N PRO A 33 0.35 7.83 3.01
CA PRO A 33 0.62 9.25 3.15
C PRO A 33 1.72 9.53 4.18
N ILE A 34 2.40 10.67 4.02
CA ILE A 34 3.32 11.17 5.04
C ILE A 34 2.57 11.60 6.30
N LYS A 35 3.25 11.50 7.44
CA LYS A 35 2.75 12.03 8.72
C LYS A 35 2.43 13.51 8.61
N GLY A 36 1.20 13.87 8.96
CA GLY A 36 0.71 15.25 8.88
C GLY A 36 0.08 15.62 7.53
N ALA A 37 -0.05 14.68 6.59
CA ALA A 37 -0.94 14.85 5.44
C ALA A 37 -2.38 15.14 5.92
N ALA A 38 -3.11 15.92 5.14
CA ALA A 38 -4.49 16.25 5.49
C ALA A 38 -5.35 14.98 5.48
N GLN A 39 -5.92 14.65 6.63
CA GLN A 39 -6.90 13.58 6.72
C GLN A 39 -8.29 14.11 6.40
N LEU A 40 -9.01 13.38 5.58
CA LEU A 40 -10.39 13.69 5.24
C LEU A 40 -11.34 13.25 6.37
N PRO A 41 -12.56 13.81 6.47
CA PRO A 41 -13.49 13.43 7.53
C PRO A 41 -13.85 11.93 7.47
N MET A 42 -13.40 11.17 8.44
CA MET A 42 -13.67 9.72 8.58
C MET A 42 -15.14 9.48 9.00
N LYS A 43 -16.08 9.44 8.06
CA LYS A 43 -17.51 9.22 8.37
C LYS A 43 -18.21 8.19 7.49
N SER A 44 -17.61 7.79 6.38
CA SER A 44 -18.21 6.84 5.44
C SER A 44 -17.49 5.51 5.44
N ASN A 45 -18.24 4.46 5.20
CA ASN A 45 -17.69 3.13 4.97
C ASN A 45 -17.02 3.06 3.59
N ILE A 46 -16.01 2.22 3.46
CA ILE A 46 -15.52 1.84 2.14
C ILE A 46 -16.53 0.89 1.48
N THR A 47 -16.63 0.96 0.17
CA THR A 47 -17.55 0.16 -0.63
C THR A 47 -16.82 -0.51 -1.79
N ASN A 48 -17.36 -1.62 -2.28
CA ASN A 48 -16.79 -2.29 -3.45
C ASN A 48 -17.20 -1.55 -4.73
N HIS A 49 -16.21 -1.19 -5.55
CA HIS A 49 -16.39 -0.46 -6.82
C HIS A 49 -16.37 -1.37 -8.05
N GLY A 50 -16.54 -2.68 -7.85
CA GLY A 50 -16.68 -3.67 -8.93
C GLY A 50 -15.41 -4.46 -9.22
N GLY A 51 -14.28 -4.09 -8.64
CA GLY A 51 -13.05 -4.89 -8.65
C GLY A 51 -13.12 -6.07 -7.70
N GLY A 52 -12.20 -7.02 -7.88
CA GLY A 52 -12.03 -8.17 -6.99
C GLY A 52 -11.18 -7.85 -5.78
N VAL A 53 -11.03 -8.84 -4.90
CA VAL A 53 -10.06 -8.86 -3.80
C VAL A 53 -9.13 -10.06 -3.94
N LEU A 54 -8.01 -10.07 -3.23
CA LEU A 54 -7.17 -11.26 -3.13
C LEU A 54 -7.63 -12.13 -1.96
N THR A 55 -8.48 -13.11 -2.23
CA THR A 55 -9.08 -13.95 -1.19
C THR A 55 -8.08 -14.83 -0.44
N SER A 56 -6.94 -15.16 -1.06
CA SER A 56 -5.85 -15.95 -0.48
C SER A 56 -4.51 -15.36 -0.95
N ALA A 57 -4.21 -14.17 -0.44
CA ALA A 57 -3.05 -13.39 -0.85
C ALA A 57 -1.71 -14.08 -0.53
N LYS A 58 -0.72 -13.80 -1.36
CA LYS A 58 0.69 -14.10 -1.14
C LYS A 58 1.50 -12.83 -1.32
N VAL A 59 2.62 -12.75 -0.62
CA VAL A 59 3.57 -11.65 -0.73
C VAL A 59 4.94 -12.23 -1.04
N VAL A 60 5.54 -11.73 -2.10
CA VAL A 60 6.94 -11.96 -2.47
C VAL A 60 7.70 -10.68 -2.20
N PHE A 61 8.76 -10.75 -1.40
CA PHE A 61 9.71 -9.66 -1.29
C PHE A 61 10.79 -9.75 -2.37
N ILE A 62 11.05 -8.61 -3.01
CA ILE A 62 12.19 -8.37 -3.89
C ILE A 62 13.09 -7.36 -3.18
N PHE A 63 14.12 -7.84 -2.49
CA PHE A 63 15.10 -7.02 -1.81
C PHE A 63 16.15 -6.56 -2.80
N TRP A 64 16.06 -5.32 -3.26
CA TRP A 64 16.93 -4.78 -4.29
C TRP A 64 18.09 -3.99 -3.71
N GLY A 65 19.26 -4.60 -3.70
CA GLY A 65 20.51 -4.02 -3.19
C GLY A 65 21.44 -5.06 -2.57
N PRO A 66 22.76 -4.96 -2.78
CA PRO A 66 23.72 -5.98 -2.36
C PRO A 66 23.77 -6.21 -0.85
N ASN A 67 23.47 -5.18 -0.07
CA ASN A 67 23.54 -5.22 1.39
C ASN A 67 22.44 -6.08 2.03
N PHE A 68 21.30 -6.26 1.40
CA PHE A 68 20.22 -7.11 1.91
C PHE A 68 20.62 -8.60 1.99
N ASN A 69 21.61 -9.03 1.20
CA ASN A 69 22.15 -10.38 1.24
C ASN A 69 23.55 -10.48 1.89
N ASN A 70 24.03 -9.41 2.51
CA ASN A 70 25.32 -9.36 3.20
C ASN A 70 25.12 -9.46 4.72
N ALA A 71 25.42 -10.61 5.32
CA ALA A 71 25.23 -10.86 6.75
C ALA A 71 25.97 -9.90 7.69
N ALA A 72 26.98 -9.16 7.21
CA ALA A 72 27.67 -8.10 7.96
C ALA A 72 26.94 -6.74 7.90
N SER A 73 25.89 -6.61 7.09
CA SER A 73 25.13 -5.36 6.92
C SER A 73 23.92 -5.31 7.86
N ALA A 74 23.56 -4.11 8.31
CA ALA A 74 22.29 -3.86 9.00
C ALA A 74 21.08 -4.13 8.09
N ASP A 75 21.19 -3.93 6.77
CA ASP A 75 20.14 -4.20 5.81
C ASP A 75 19.80 -5.70 5.72
N TYR A 76 20.75 -6.58 6.01
CA TYR A 76 20.48 -8.01 6.11
C TYR A 76 19.49 -8.32 7.25
N SER A 77 19.73 -7.79 8.44
CA SER A 77 18.83 -7.98 9.59
C SER A 77 17.46 -7.35 9.33
N TYR A 78 17.46 -6.17 8.70
CA TYR A 78 16.22 -5.48 8.28
C TYR A 78 15.38 -6.38 7.33
N ALA A 79 15.98 -6.94 6.29
CA ALA A 79 15.30 -7.83 5.35
C ALA A 79 14.74 -9.08 6.04
N ARG A 80 15.52 -9.72 6.91
CA ARG A 80 15.08 -10.93 7.66
C ARG A 80 13.93 -10.64 8.61
N THR A 81 13.92 -9.47 9.23
CA THR A 81 12.81 -9.05 10.10
C THR A 81 11.54 -8.82 9.30
N LEU A 82 11.61 -8.17 8.12
CA LEU A 82 10.45 -8.03 7.23
C LEU A 82 9.91 -9.38 6.75
N GLN A 83 10.80 -10.33 6.39
CA GLN A 83 10.37 -11.69 6.05
C GLN A 83 9.64 -12.39 7.21
N ALA A 84 10.16 -12.26 8.44
CA ALA A 84 9.54 -12.83 9.63
C ALA A 84 8.18 -12.17 9.91
N PHE A 85 8.10 -10.85 9.79
CA PHE A 85 6.84 -10.08 9.89
C PHE A 85 5.81 -10.61 8.89
N ARG A 86 6.09 -10.62 7.58
CA ARG A 86 5.20 -11.08 6.53
C ARG A 86 4.70 -12.51 6.79
N ASN A 87 5.60 -13.42 7.22
CA ASN A 87 5.26 -14.83 7.41
C ASN A 87 4.20 -15.07 8.48
N GLN A 88 4.07 -14.18 9.46
CA GLN A 88 3.06 -14.27 10.49
C GLN A 88 1.86 -13.33 10.26
N PHE A 89 2.06 -12.17 9.60
CA PHE A 89 1.09 -11.08 9.50
C PHE A 89 -0.28 -11.55 9.00
N GLY A 90 -0.35 -12.29 7.91
CA GLY A 90 -1.61 -12.76 7.31
C GLY A 90 -2.44 -13.71 8.19
N THR A 91 -1.98 -14.08 9.38
CA THR A 91 -2.70 -14.91 10.36
C THR A 91 -3.01 -14.19 11.66
N THR A 92 -2.72 -12.89 11.76
CA THR A 92 -2.93 -12.10 12.98
C THR A 92 -4.32 -11.48 13.05
N GLY A 93 -4.68 -10.99 14.23
CA GLY A 93 -5.88 -10.18 14.43
C GLY A 93 -5.85 -8.87 13.67
N GLU A 94 -4.64 -8.30 13.44
CA GLU A 94 -4.42 -7.09 12.67
C GLU A 94 -4.77 -7.29 11.18
N TYR A 95 -4.41 -8.44 10.60
CA TYR A 95 -4.81 -8.79 9.24
C TYR A 95 -6.29 -9.21 9.17
N ASN A 96 -6.82 -9.80 10.23
CA ASN A 96 -8.22 -10.24 10.29
C ASN A 96 -9.21 -9.08 10.11
N THR A 97 -8.80 -7.83 10.29
CA THR A 97 -9.66 -6.66 10.05
C THR A 97 -10.20 -6.63 8.63
N ILE A 98 -9.41 -7.04 7.63
CA ILE A 98 -9.82 -7.02 6.21
C ILE A 98 -10.68 -8.22 5.79
N THR A 99 -10.78 -9.27 6.60
CA THR A 99 -11.61 -10.44 6.24
C THR A 99 -13.11 -10.15 6.17
N GLN A 100 -13.54 -8.97 6.62
CA GLN A 100 -14.89 -8.47 6.44
C GLN A 100 -15.21 -8.10 4.97
N TYR A 101 -14.21 -7.96 4.11
CA TYR A 101 -14.36 -7.52 2.73
C TYR A 101 -14.29 -8.71 1.76
N SER A 102 -15.43 -9.00 1.08
CA SER A 102 -15.54 -9.92 -0.08
C SER A 102 -14.85 -11.30 0.05
N GLY A 103 -14.82 -11.89 1.25
CA GLY A 103 -14.34 -13.27 1.43
C GLY A 103 -12.84 -13.43 1.50
N ILE A 104 -12.10 -12.37 1.83
CA ILE A 104 -10.68 -12.42 2.19
C ILE A 104 -10.49 -13.38 3.36
N GLN A 105 -9.45 -14.22 3.31
CA GLN A 105 -9.16 -15.25 4.31
C GLN A 105 -7.79 -15.02 4.95
N LEU A 106 -7.69 -15.43 6.21
CA LEU A 106 -6.38 -15.52 6.88
C LEU A 106 -5.51 -16.56 6.17
N SER A 107 -4.27 -16.21 5.89
CA SER A 107 -3.30 -17.11 5.29
C SER A 107 -1.88 -16.70 5.64
N ASN A 108 -0.94 -17.68 5.64
CA ASN A 108 0.48 -17.34 5.68
C ASN A 108 0.88 -16.74 4.32
N LEU A 109 1.14 -15.43 4.32
CA LEU A 109 1.44 -14.66 3.11
C LEU A 109 2.73 -15.12 2.41
N GLY A 110 3.69 -15.66 3.17
CA GLY A 110 4.96 -16.18 2.63
C GLY A 110 4.93 -17.65 2.23
N SER A 111 3.83 -18.38 2.47
CA SER A 111 3.78 -19.81 2.17
C SER A 111 3.77 -20.09 0.66
N GLY A 112 4.76 -20.85 0.20
CA GLY A 112 4.90 -21.20 -1.21
C GLY A 112 5.45 -20.08 -2.09
N THR A 113 6.00 -19.01 -1.49
CA THR A 113 6.69 -17.93 -2.20
C THR A 113 8.20 -18.12 -2.16
N ALA A 114 8.90 -17.51 -3.12
CA ALA A 114 10.34 -17.41 -3.14
C ALA A 114 10.74 -15.93 -3.22
N ASP A 115 11.23 -15.37 -2.10
CA ASP A 115 11.77 -14.03 -2.11
C ASP A 115 13.06 -13.96 -2.93
N TRP A 116 13.32 -12.80 -3.49
CA TRP A 116 14.54 -12.58 -4.28
C TRP A 116 15.40 -11.49 -3.65
N PHE A 117 16.68 -11.80 -3.53
CA PHE A 117 17.73 -10.88 -3.13
C PHE A 117 18.49 -10.46 -4.38
N ASP A 118 18.05 -9.39 -5.05
CA ASP A 118 18.81 -8.82 -6.15
C ASP A 118 20.01 -8.07 -5.59
N THR A 119 21.21 -8.57 -5.87
CA THR A 119 22.48 -7.98 -5.40
C THR A 119 22.98 -6.83 -6.28
N SER A 120 22.25 -6.47 -7.33
CA SER A 120 22.57 -5.27 -8.12
C SER A 120 22.22 -4.00 -7.32
N ASN A 121 22.88 -2.89 -7.65
CA ASN A 121 22.52 -1.61 -7.04
C ASN A 121 21.28 -1.03 -7.74
N PRO A 122 20.22 -0.69 -6.99
CA PRO A 122 19.14 0.09 -7.54
C PRO A 122 19.61 1.50 -7.91
N PRO A 123 18.97 2.19 -8.87
CA PRO A 123 19.26 3.59 -9.12
C PRO A 123 18.92 4.45 -7.89
N THR A 124 19.54 5.63 -7.77
CA THR A 124 19.20 6.58 -6.68
C THR A 124 17.72 6.96 -6.69
N ASN A 125 17.18 7.22 -7.89
CA ASN A 125 15.74 7.42 -8.11
C ASN A 125 15.16 6.18 -8.76
N VAL A 126 14.35 5.44 -8.00
CA VAL A 126 13.58 4.28 -8.47
C VAL A 126 12.21 4.79 -8.90
N THR A 127 12.03 5.03 -10.20
CA THR A 127 10.73 5.44 -10.75
C THR A 127 9.75 4.28 -10.76
N ASP A 128 8.46 4.55 -10.84
CA ASP A 128 7.43 3.52 -10.93
C ASP A 128 7.68 2.54 -12.09
N SER A 129 8.03 3.02 -13.27
CA SER A 129 8.42 2.17 -14.39
C SER A 129 9.66 1.30 -14.11
N THR A 130 10.56 1.77 -13.23
CA THR A 130 11.72 1.00 -12.78
C THR A 130 11.29 -0.11 -11.82
N VAL A 131 10.30 0.16 -10.95
CA VAL A 131 9.68 -0.88 -10.08
C VAL A 131 9.06 -1.98 -10.95
N HIS A 132 8.25 -1.61 -11.95
CA HIS A 132 7.68 -2.59 -12.90
C HIS A 132 8.76 -3.43 -13.58
N SER A 133 9.87 -2.80 -13.99
CA SER A 133 10.99 -3.50 -14.62
C SER A 133 11.65 -4.50 -13.67
N GLU A 134 11.80 -4.14 -12.40
CA GLU A 134 12.37 -5.04 -11.38
C GLU A 134 11.47 -6.23 -11.08
N VAL A 135 10.15 -6.00 -10.92
CA VAL A 135 9.18 -7.08 -10.78
C VAL A 135 9.19 -8.01 -12.01
N ASN A 136 9.26 -7.45 -13.22
CA ASN A 136 9.35 -8.25 -14.45
C ASN A 136 10.66 -9.06 -14.52
N ARG A 137 11.77 -8.56 -13.98
CA ARG A 137 13.03 -9.33 -13.86
C ARG A 137 12.84 -10.54 -12.93
N TYR A 138 12.19 -10.34 -11.78
CA TYR A 138 11.81 -11.44 -10.91
C TYR A 138 10.98 -12.49 -11.67
N LEU A 139 9.91 -12.07 -12.34
CA LEU A 139 8.97 -12.94 -13.05
C LEU A 139 9.60 -13.68 -14.24
N SER A 140 10.68 -13.15 -14.80
CA SER A 140 11.36 -13.75 -15.95
C SER A 140 12.42 -14.80 -15.57
N GLY A 141 12.87 -14.85 -14.31
CA GLY A 141 14.00 -15.72 -13.95
C GLY A 141 14.04 -16.26 -12.53
N HIS A 142 13.23 -15.72 -11.61
CA HIS A 142 13.32 -16.03 -10.18
C HIS A 142 12.04 -16.58 -9.57
N GLY A 143 10.88 -16.33 -10.17
CA GLY A 143 9.61 -16.85 -9.72
C GLY A 143 8.54 -16.83 -10.79
N ALA A 144 7.50 -17.65 -10.62
CA ALA A 144 6.37 -17.69 -11.53
C ALA A 144 5.32 -16.62 -11.17
N PHE A 145 4.66 -16.09 -12.19
CA PHE A 145 3.49 -15.22 -12.00
C PHE A 145 2.37 -15.99 -11.28
N ASN A 146 1.77 -15.35 -10.28
CA ASN A 146 0.57 -15.85 -9.64
C ASN A 146 -0.38 -14.65 -9.40
N ASN A 147 -1.64 -14.79 -9.82
CA ASN A 147 -2.61 -13.70 -9.76
C ASN A 147 -3.00 -13.28 -8.33
N SER A 148 -2.72 -14.11 -7.33
CA SER A 148 -2.95 -13.81 -5.90
C SER A 148 -1.70 -13.28 -5.19
N THR A 149 -0.62 -12.99 -5.92
CA THR A 149 0.64 -12.53 -5.34
C THR A 149 0.82 -11.03 -5.50
N ILE A 150 1.23 -10.38 -4.42
CA ILE A 150 1.73 -9.01 -4.37
C ILE A 150 3.27 -9.09 -4.40
N TYR A 151 3.90 -8.34 -5.30
CA TYR A 151 5.35 -8.28 -5.44
C TYR A 151 5.86 -6.98 -4.80
N GLU A 152 6.41 -7.07 -3.59
CA GLU A 152 6.85 -5.93 -2.80
C GLU A 152 8.34 -5.69 -2.99
N VAL A 153 8.69 -4.57 -3.63
CA VAL A 153 10.07 -4.17 -3.90
C VAL A 153 10.59 -3.33 -2.75
N VAL A 154 11.59 -3.84 -2.04
CA VAL A 154 12.25 -3.17 -0.91
C VAL A 154 13.56 -2.56 -1.37
N ILE A 155 13.73 -1.24 -1.20
CA ILE A 155 14.93 -0.51 -1.61
C ILE A 155 15.71 0.03 -0.40
N PRO A 156 17.07 0.15 -0.51
CA PRO A 156 17.92 0.61 0.59
C PRO A 156 17.82 2.12 0.82
N SER A 157 18.36 2.59 1.92
CA SER A 157 18.40 4.02 2.29
C SER A 157 19.21 4.91 1.33
N SER A 158 19.98 4.33 0.42
CA SER A 158 20.70 5.06 -0.64
C SER A 158 19.84 5.41 -1.85
N SER A 159 18.60 4.90 -1.88
CA SER A 159 17.64 5.13 -2.97
C SER A 159 16.33 5.70 -2.41
N TYR A 160 15.60 6.38 -3.26
CA TYR A 160 14.22 6.79 -3.03
C TYR A 160 13.34 6.38 -4.22
N SER A 161 12.05 6.26 -4.01
CA SER A 161 11.12 6.03 -5.12
C SER A 161 10.49 7.32 -5.60
N SER A 162 10.06 7.35 -6.86
CA SER A 162 9.25 8.43 -7.43
C SER A 162 8.10 7.90 -8.28
N SER A 163 6.96 8.59 -8.18
CA SER A 163 5.82 8.42 -9.07
C SER A 163 5.30 9.81 -9.45
N GLY A 164 5.21 10.08 -10.74
CA GLY A 164 4.96 11.43 -11.23
C GLY A 164 5.97 12.45 -10.69
N SER A 165 5.48 13.51 -10.07
CA SER A 165 6.31 14.56 -9.43
C SER A 165 6.59 14.30 -7.94
N SER A 166 6.00 13.25 -7.36
CA SER A 166 6.08 12.90 -5.95
C SER A 166 7.23 11.94 -5.66
N THR A 167 7.84 12.04 -4.48
CA THR A 167 8.91 11.14 -4.06
C THR A 167 8.72 10.65 -2.64
N SER A 168 9.34 9.50 -2.32
CA SER A 168 9.49 8.99 -0.96
C SER A 168 10.63 9.67 -0.19
N CYS A 169 10.91 9.19 1.03
CA CYS A 169 12.05 9.63 1.85
C CYS A 169 13.36 9.61 1.06
N GLY A 170 14.13 10.69 1.18
CA GLY A 170 15.40 10.87 0.45
C GLY A 170 15.27 11.57 -0.89
N GLY A 171 14.09 11.66 -1.45
CA GLY A 171 13.82 12.39 -2.69
C GLY A 171 13.49 13.86 -2.48
N PRO A 172 13.49 14.67 -3.57
CA PRO A 172 13.36 16.12 -3.51
C PRO A 172 11.93 16.62 -3.22
N SER A 173 10.91 15.79 -3.42
CA SER A 173 9.49 16.18 -3.32
C SER A 173 8.73 15.16 -2.47
N LEU A 174 9.12 15.06 -1.19
CA LEU A 174 8.53 14.10 -0.24
C LEU A 174 7.01 14.27 -0.17
N ALA A 175 6.27 13.24 -0.56
CA ALA A 175 4.81 13.24 -0.58
C ALA A 175 4.21 11.95 0.00
N TYR A 176 4.95 10.84 0.01
CA TYR A 176 4.48 9.53 0.48
C TYR A 176 5.60 8.73 1.15
N CYS A 177 5.24 7.64 1.82
CA CYS A 177 6.19 6.76 2.49
C CYS A 177 6.40 5.44 1.75
N ALA A 178 5.35 4.88 1.20
CA ALA A 178 5.29 3.68 0.37
C ALA A 178 4.14 3.84 -0.62
N TYR A 179 3.96 2.92 -1.54
CA TYR A 179 2.76 2.83 -2.37
C TYR A 179 2.57 1.43 -2.94
N HIS A 180 1.32 1.13 -3.31
CA HIS A 180 1.02 -0.04 -4.11
C HIS A 180 0.34 0.36 -5.42
N GLY A 181 0.23 -0.62 -6.31
CA GLY A 181 -0.43 -0.44 -7.60
C GLY A 181 -0.55 -1.74 -8.37
N SER A 182 -1.01 -1.61 -9.61
CA SER A 182 -1.10 -2.75 -10.52
C SER A 182 -0.81 -2.33 -11.96
N TYR A 183 -0.28 -3.27 -12.74
CA TYR A 183 -0.07 -3.06 -14.17
C TYR A 183 -0.37 -4.31 -14.98
N SER A 184 -0.63 -4.15 -16.28
CA SER A 184 -0.84 -5.26 -17.20
C SER A 184 0.50 -5.89 -17.57
N GLY A 185 0.78 -7.08 -17.04
CA GLY A 185 1.92 -7.91 -17.44
C GLY A 185 1.55 -8.91 -18.53
N SER A 186 2.56 -9.64 -19.06
CA SER A 186 2.35 -10.63 -20.12
C SER A 186 1.49 -11.82 -19.70
N SER A 187 1.46 -12.15 -18.40
CA SER A 187 0.73 -13.29 -17.84
C SER A 187 -0.55 -12.90 -17.09
N GLY A 188 -0.85 -11.61 -16.96
CA GLY A 188 -2.01 -11.09 -16.25
C GLY A 188 -1.72 -9.78 -15.51
N THR A 189 -2.66 -9.30 -14.70
CA THR A 189 -2.47 -8.10 -13.89
C THR A 189 -1.55 -8.36 -12.72
N VAL A 190 -0.38 -7.74 -12.73
CA VAL A 190 0.62 -7.77 -11.66
C VAL A 190 0.23 -6.78 -10.59
N LYS A 191 0.20 -7.20 -9.33
CA LYS A 191 0.01 -6.35 -8.16
C LYS A 191 1.37 -6.18 -7.49
N TYR A 192 1.73 -4.98 -7.14
CA TYR A 192 3.03 -4.66 -6.57
C TYR A 192 2.95 -3.56 -5.53
N SER A 193 3.96 -3.48 -4.70
CA SER A 193 4.24 -2.30 -3.87
C SER A 193 5.72 -1.94 -3.95
N ILE A 194 6.03 -0.73 -3.52
CA ILE A 194 7.40 -0.28 -3.25
C ILE A 194 7.52 0.13 -1.80
N GLU A 195 8.56 -0.37 -1.14
CA GLU A 195 8.88 -0.14 0.26
C GLU A 195 10.22 0.61 0.39
N PRO A 196 10.21 1.95 0.26
CA PRO A 196 11.40 2.75 0.47
C PRO A 196 11.85 2.71 1.93
N TYR A 197 13.15 2.80 2.17
CA TYR A 197 13.69 2.86 3.52
C TYR A 197 13.16 4.11 4.25
N PRO A 198 12.46 3.99 5.40
CA PRO A 198 11.79 5.10 6.07
C PRO A 198 12.80 5.98 6.82
N SER A 199 13.60 6.77 6.11
CA SER A 199 14.71 7.57 6.67
C SER A 199 14.28 8.92 7.24
N CYS A 200 13.19 9.51 6.74
CA CYS A 200 12.74 10.87 7.06
C CYS A 200 11.67 10.91 8.18
N SER A 201 11.52 12.06 8.84
CA SER A 201 10.57 12.25 9.94
C SER A 201 9.10 12.11 9.52
N GLY A 202 8.79 12.42 8.25
CA GLY A 202 7.45 12.26 7.67
C GLY A 202 6.98 10.80 7.58
N CYS A 203 7.91 9.84 7.61
CA CYS A 203 7.64 8.41 7.52
C CYS A 203 8.09 7.64 8.77
N LYS A 204 8.09 8.29 9.95
CA LYS A 204 8.54 7.67 11.19
C LYS A 204 7.59 7.91 12.36
N VAL A 205 7.36 6.87 13.13
CA VAL A 205 6.90 6.98 14.52
C VAL A 205 8.12 7.24 15.40
N SER A 206 8.03 8.23 16.29
CA SER A 206 9.14 8.59 17.18
C SER A 206 9.50 7.41 18.09
N GLY A 207 10.79 7.12 18.19
CA GLY A 207 11.30 6.04 19.04
C GLY A 207 11.30 4.64 18.38
N TRP A 208 10.74 4.50 17.17
CA TRP A 208 10.76 3.24 16.44
C TRP A 208 12.04 3.08 15.62
N SER A 209 12.49 1.83 15.50
CA SER A 209 13.55 1.48 14.56
C SER A 209 13.10 1.64 13.09
N ALA A 210 14.05 1.63 12.17
CA ALA A 210 13.72 1.69 10.75
C ALA A 210 12.86 0.51 10.30
N VAL A 211 13.16 -0.70 10.80
CA VAL A 211 12.39 -1.89 10.42
C VAL A 211 10.97 -1.86 11.00
N GLN A 212 10.76 -1.35 12.22
CA GLN A 212 9.41 -1.16 12.76
C GLN A 212 8.58 -0.16 11.95
N ASN A 213 9.22 0.91 11.46
CA ASN A 213 8.53 1.82 10.55
C ASN A 213 8.23 1.17 9.19
N ALA A 214 9.09 0.29 8.69
CA ALA A 214 8.83 -0.45 7.46
C ALA A 214 7.73 -1.53 7.63
N GLU A 215 7.72 -2.25 8.75
CA GLU A 215 6.65 -3.22 9.06
C GLU A 215 5.27 -2.57 8.98
N HIS A 216 5.14 -1.36 9.49
CA HIS A 216 3.89 -0.62 9.45
C HIS A 216 3.47 -0.24 8.00
N PHE A 217 4.43 0.07 7.10
CA PHE A 217 4.11 0.33 5.70
C PHE A 217 3.82 -0.97 4.92
N VAL A 218 4.60 -2.02 5.14
CA VAL A 218 4.27 -3.36 4.61
C VAL A 218 2.87 -3.81 5.06
N CYS A 219 2.48 -3.50 6.31
CA CYS A 219 1.13 -3.74 6.81
C CYS A 219 0.08 -2.97 6.00
N HIS A 220 0.30 -1.68 5.75
CA HIS A 220 -0.56 -0.78 5.00
C HIS A 220 -0.72 -1.28 3.56
N GLU A 221 0.39 -1.32 2.80
CA GLU A 221 0.36 -1.64 1.37
C GLU A 221 -0.14 -3.06 1.09
N THR A 222 0.23 -4.04 1.93
CA THR A 222 -0.28 -5.40 1.79
C THR A 222 -1.80 -5.45 1.94
N ARG A 223 -2.39 -4.81 2.98
CA ARG A 223 -3.84 -4.86 3.20
C ARG A 223 -4.61 -4.16 2.10
N GLU A 224 -4.15 -3.00 1.65
CA GLU A 224 -4.77 -2.26 0.56
C GLU A 224 -4.67 -3.02 -0.76
N ALA A 225 -3.49 -3.52 -1.13
CA ALA A 225 -3.35 -4.38 -2.31
C ALA A 225 -4.20 -5.66 -2.26
N VAL A 226 -4.61 -6.12 -1.06
CA VAL A 226 -5.53 -7.25 -0.90
C VAL A 226 -6.98 -6.83 -1.05
N THR A 227 -7.39 -5.69 -0.49
CA THR A 227 -8.77 -5.19 -0.54
C THR A 227 -9.08 -4.44 -1.84
N ASP A 228 -8.08 -3.80 -2.41
CA ASP A 228 -8.15 -3.05 -3.68
C ASP A 228 -7.00 -3.39 -4.63
N PRO A 229 -6.89 -4.62 -5.10
CA PRO A 229 -5.84 -4.97 -6.07
C PRO A 229 -6.03 -4.29 -7.44
N VAL A 230 -7.27 -3.97 -7.81
CA VAL A 230 -7.66 -3.26 -9.04
C VAL A 230 -9.09 -2.76 -8.88
N ASN A 231 -9.29 -1.57 -8.37
CA ASN A 231 -10.60 -0.94 -8.18
C ASN A 231 -11.59 -1.77 -7.32
N GLY A 232 -11.10 -2.29 -6.19
CA GLY A 232 -11.87 -3.09 -5.23
C GLY A 232 -12.63 -2.24 -4.21
N TRP A 233 -12.11 -2.14 -2.98
CA TRP A 233 -12.77 -1.49 -1.85
C TRP A 233 -12.12 -0.17 -1.47
N TRP A 234 -12.84 0.93 -1.62
CA TRP A 234 -12.44 2.28 -1.21
C TRP A 234 -13.65 3.15 -0.88
N ASP A 235 -13.44 4.31 -0.26
CA ASP A 235 -14.48 5.26 0.11
C ASP A 235 -14.88 6.11 -1.09
N GLY A 236 -16.06 5.87 -1.65
CA GLY A 236 -16.57 6.58 -2.82
C GLY A 236 -16.81 8.08 -2.60
N THR A 237 -16.71 8.57 -1.35
CA THR A 237 -16.83 10.00 -1.02
C THR A 237 -15.47 10.69 -0.97
N THR A 238 -14.47 10.01 -0.39
CA THR A 238 -13.13 10.60 -0.15
C THR A 238 -12.07 10.05 -1.08
N GLY A 239 -12.29 8.88 -1.67
CA GLY A 239 -11.31 8.15 -2.47
C GLY A 239 -10.29 7.37 -1.65
N GLU A 240 -10.34 7.44 -0.31
CA GLU A 240 -9.40 6.76 0.58
C GLU A 240 -9.68 5.26 0.66
N GLU A 241 -8.62 4.47 0.75
CA GLU A 241 -8.68 3.06 1.11
C GLU A 241 -8.74 2.84 2.62
N ALA A 242 -8.80 1.60 3.08
CA ALA A 242 -9.06 1.31 4.48
C ALA A 242 -7.91 1.72 5.41
N ASP A 243 -6.67 1.54 4.98
CA ASP A 243 -5.48 1.93 5.74
C ASP A 243 -5.25 3.44 5.70
N ASP A 244 -5.51 4.10 4.57
CA ASP A 244 -5.45 5.55 4.39
C ASP A 244 -6.32 6.28 5.41
N LYS A 245 -7.56 5.81 5.58
CA LYS A 245 -8.50 6.39 6.55
C LYS A 245 -7.97 6.39 7.98
N CYS A 246 -7.04 5.51 8.28
CA CYS A 246 -6.45 5.33 9.61
C CYS A 246 -4.96 5.67 9.66
N ALA A 247 -4.40 6.16 8.56
CA ALA A 247 -2.99 6.51 8.48
C ALA A 247 -2.64 7.60 9.51
N TRP A 248 -1.67 7.31 10.40
CA TRP A 248 -1.17 8.20 11.45
C TRP A 248 -2.17 8.63 12.54
N SER A 249 -3.46 8.37 12.38
CA SER A 249 -4.49 8.74 13.36
C SER A 249 -5.58 7.65 13.44
N PRO A 250 -5.55 6.82 14.49
CA PRO A 250 -4.62 6.83 15.64
C PRO A 250 -3.16 6.53 15.24
N THR A 251 -2.21 6.94 16.10
CA THR A 251 -0.80 6.63 15.88
C THR A 251 -0.57 5.11 15.76
N PRO A 252 0.21 4.65 14.78
CA PRO A 252 0.58 3.25 14.63
C PRO A 252 1.11 2.65 15.93
N PHE A 253 1.03 1.34 16.11
CA PHE A 253 1.29 0.67 17.40
C PHE A 253 2.16 -0.58 17.24
N ILE A 254 2.77 -1.01 18.36
CA ILE A 254 3.43 -2.31 18.45
C ILE A 254 2.41 -3.33 18.94
N GLY A 255 2.24 -4.41 18.18
CA GLY A 255 1.38 -5.53 18.55
C GLY A 255 1.97 -6.38 19.69
N THR A 256 1.17 -7.28 20.24
CA THR A 256 1.60 -8.18 21.33
C THR A 256 2.72 -9.15 20.91
N ASN A 257 2.88 -9.38 19.62
CA ASN A 257 3.95 -10.18 19.01
C ASN A 257 5.24 -9.39 18.76
N GLY A 258 5.28 -8.08 19.11
CA GLY A 258 6.46 -7.23 19.00
C GLY A 258 6.66 -6.55 17.65
N TYR A 259 5.82 -6.82 16.66
CA TYR A 259 5.85 -6.18 15.35
C TYR A 259 5.01 -4.89 15.32
N ALA A 260 5.31 -4.03 14.36
CA ALA A 260 4.65 -2.75 14.19
C ALA A 260 3.51 -2.83 13.17
N TYR A 261 2.40 -2.19 13.53
CA TYR A 261 1.16 -2.19 12.75
C TYR A 261 0.53 -0.81 12.70
N GLN A 262 -0.34 -0.63 11.72
CA GLN A 262 -1.25 0.49 11.61
C GLN A 262 -2.66 0.06 12.03
N TYR A 263 -3.48 1.04 12.46
CA TYR A 263 -4.92 0.86 12.55
C TYR A 263 -5.53 0.74 11.16
N GLU A 264 -6.63 0.04 11.07
CA GLU A 264 -7.37 -0.22 9.85
C GLU A 264 -8.82 0.24 10.00
N TRP A 265 -9.41 0.80 8.95
CA TRP A 265 -10.83 1.09 8.93
C TRP A 265 -11.65 -0.20 8.91
N SER A 266 -12.60 -0.30 9.81
CA SER A 266 -13.55 -1.39 9.87
C SER A 266 -14.97 -0.89 9.62
N ASN A 267 -15.57 -1.30 8.51
CA ASN A 267 -16.97 -1.01 8.23
C ASN A 267 -17.89 -1.56 9.33
N ALA A 268 -17.57 -2.73 9.87
CA ALA A 268 -18.35 -3.36 10.94
C ALA A 268 -18.33 -2.55 12.24
N ASN A 269 -17.25 -1.81 12.50
CA ASN A 269 -17.09 -1.00 13.70
C ASN A 269 -17.36 0.50 13.44
N GLY A 270 -17.40 0.94 12.19
CA GLY A 270 -17.53 2.35 11.80
C GLY A 270 -16.36 3.20 12.27
N GLY A 271 -15.14 2.65 12.27
CA GLY A 271 -13.94 3.33 12.76
C GLY A 271 -12.67 2.53 12.65
N CYS A 272 -11.55 3.16 13.04
CA CYS A 272 -10.23 2.54 13.04
C CYS A 272 -10.07 1.56 14.20
N VAL A 273 -9.70 0.32 13.89
CA VAL A 273 -9.48 -0.75 14.87
C VAL A 273 -8.05 -1.31 14.76
N ARG A 274 -7.57 -1.94 15.83
CA ARG A 274 -6.27 -2.64 15.84
C ARG A 274 -6.41 -4.05 15.26
N THR A 275 -7.44 -4.73 15.71
CA THR A 275 -7.66 -6.17 15.44
C THR A 275 -9.14 -6.44 15.33
N ARG A 276 -9.46 -7.58 14.72
CA ARG A 276 -10.81 -8.13 14.65
C ARG A 276 -10.82 -9.63 14.96
#